data_3b198f5081ebfe5437cb7e88ca08eae3
#
_entry.id   3b198f5081ebfe5437cb7e88ca08eae3
#
_cell.length_a   1.000
_cell.length_b   1.000
_cell.length_c   1.000
_cell.angle_alpha   90.00
_cell.angle_beta   90.00
_cell.angle_gamma   90.00
#
_symmetry.space_group_name_H-M   'P 1'
#
loop_
_entity.id
_entity.type
_entity.pdbx_description
1 polymer ?
#
loop_
_entity_poly.entity_id
_entity_poly.type
_entity_poly.pdbx_seq_one_letter_code
_entity_poly.pdbx_strand_id
1 'polypeptide(L)'
;SILALFGASSAGIPESLQALVSVLTDTAFAFLPAIICWSAFRVFGGTPVIGIVIGLMLVSPILPNAYSVADPSSGIEALRLFGIPIVGCQGSVITAIITGFLGATLEKKLRKAMPNVLDLIFTPFIVMLVMLVVVFLGIGPIMHNIELGMVGMIENLIKLPFGIGGFAIGVIYPLSVLTGLHHTFVMIETSLLANTGFNPLITLCAMYGFANVGVCLGFALRSKNEKIKATSIGAMLSQLFGISAVSYTHLRAHET
;
A
#
# COMPACT_ATOMS: atom_id res chain seq x y z
N SER A 1 -6.76 -12.36 -7.64
CA SER A 1 -8.14 -12.35 -7.12
C SER A 1 -8.47 -13.71 -6.53
N ILE A 2 -9.37 -13.77 -5.55
CA ILE A 2 -9.88 -15.02 -4.94
C ILE A 2 -10.41 -15.97 -6.01
N LEU A 3 -10.98 -15.47 -7.10
CA LEU A 3 -11.47 -16.27 -8.24
C LEU A 3 -10.37 -17.08 -8.93
N ALA A 4 -9.16 -16.54 -9.01
CA ALA A 4 -8.01 -17.28 -9.56
C ALA A 4 -7.57 -18.43 -8.64
N LEU A 5 -7.74 -18.29 -7.34
CA LEU A 5 -7.45 -19.33 -6.34
C LEU A 5 -8.40 -20.54 -6.45
N PHE A 6 -9.65 -20.32 -6.85
CA PHE A 6 -10.62 -21.40 -7.04
C PHE A 6 -10.57 -22.04 -8.44
N GLY A 7 -9.56 -21.69 -9.27
CA GLY A 7 -9.41 -22.27 -10.62
C GLY A 7 -10.58 -21.96 -11.56
N ALA A 8 -11.44 -21.04 -11.17
CA ALA A 8 -12.55 -20.58 -12.00
C ALA A 8 -11.98 -19.67 -13.08
N SER A 9 -11.74 -20.22 -14.27
CA SER A 9 -11.61 -19.41 -15.47
C SER A 9 -12.85 -18.53 -15.56
N SER A 10 -12.68 -17.24 -15.84
CA SER A 10 -13.75 -16.23 -15.93
C SER A 10 -14.87 -16.57 -16.93
N ALA A 11 -14.72 -17.64 -17.69
CA ALA A 11 -15.59 -18.07 -18.79
C ALA A 11 -16.99 -18.63 -18.39
N GLY A 12 -17.36 -18.60 -17.10
CA GLY A 12 -18.67 -19.10 -16.69
C GLY A 12 -19.34 -18.37 -15.53
N ILE A 13 -18.69 -17.32 -15.00
CA ILE A 13 -19.20 -16.57 -13.86
C ILE A 13 -19.88 -15.30 -14.36
N PRO A 14 -21.15 -15.02 -13.96
CA PRO A 14 -21.83 -13.78 -14.32
C PRO A 14 -20.99 -12.54 -13.94
N GLU A 15 -20.95 -11.52 -14.80
CA GLU A 15 -20.22 -10.27 -14.56
C GLU A 15 -20.61 -9.60 -13.23
N SER A 16 -21.89 -9.69 -12.86
CA SER A 16 -22.39 -9.18 -11.59
C SER A 16 -21.75 -9.86 -10.38
N LEU A 17 -21.50 -11.16 -10.44
CA LEU A 17 -20.84 -11.90 -9.36
C LEU A 17 -19.35 -11.57 -9.30
N GLN A 18 -18.69 -11.41 -10.46
CA GLN A 18 -17.31 -10.95 -10.51
C GLN A 18 -17.17 -9.56 -9.89
N ALA A 19 -18.07 -8.63 -10.23
CA ALA A 19 -18.10 -7.29 -9.65
C ALA A 19 -18.27 -7.33 -8.11
N LEU A 20 -19.18 -8.16 -7.59
CA LEU A 20 -19.37 -8.31 -6.14
C LEU A 20 -18.14 -8.87 -5.44
N VAL A 21 -17.47 -9.85 -6.04
CA VAL A 21 -16.23 -10.41 -5.49
C VAL A 21 -15.12 -9.37 -5.52
N SER A 22 -14.98 -8.59 -6.59
CA SER A 22 -14.00 -7.50 -6.65
C SER A 22 -14.29 -6.42 -5.61
N VAL A 23 -15.54 -6.05 -5.39
CA VAL A 23 -15.91 -5.13 -4.31
C VAL A 23 -15.46 -5.67 -2.95
N LEU A 24 -15.68 -6.95 -2.69
CA LEU A 24 -15.29 -7.58 -1.42
C LEU A 24 -13.77 -7.61 -1.22
N THR A 25 -13.00 -7.91 -2.29
CA THR A 25 -11.54 -8.12 -2.20
C THR A 25 -10.76 -6.83 -2.35
N ASP A 26 -11.17 -5.96 -3.26
CA ASP A 26 -10.33 -4.85 -3.71
C ASP A 26 -10.63 -3.55 -2.97
N THR A 27 -11.84 -3.41 -2.37
CA THR A 27 -12.23 -2.18 -1.65
C THR A 27 -11.27 -1.85 -0.49
N ALA A 28 -10.89 -2.84 0.31
CA ALA A 28 -9.99 -2.60 1.44
C ALA A 28 -8.62 -2.09 0.99
N PHE A 29 -8.10 -2.63 -0.11
CA PHE A 29 -6.81 -2.22 -0.69
C PHE A 29 -6.91 -0.86 -1.39
N ALA A 30 -8.00 -0.61 -2.12
CA ALA A 30 -8.22 0.66 -2.80
C ALA A 30 -8.27 1.84 -1.80
N PHE A 31 -8.91 1.63 -0.64
CA PHE A 31 -9.03 2.64 0.42
C PHE A 31 -7.99 2.51 1.53
N LEU A 32 -6.97 1.65 1.37
CA LEU A 32 -5.92 1.47 2.36
C LEU A 32 -5.27 2.78 2.83
N PRO A 33 -4.92 3.75 1.94
CA PRO A 33 -4.37 5.04 2.37
C PRO A 33 -5.32 5.82 3.28
N ALA A 34 -6.63 5.72 3.08
CA ALA A 34 -7.62 6.38 3.94
C ALA A 34 -7.63 5.79 5.34
N ILE A 35 -7.59 4.48 5.46
CA ILE A 35 -7.55 3.75 6.74
C ILE A 35 -6.24 4.06 7.49
N ILE A 36 -5.12 4.10 6.77
CA ILE A 36 -3.81 4.41 7.35
C ILE A 36 -3.77 5.87 7.83
N CYS A 37 -4.25 6.81 7.03
CA CYS A 37 -4.29 8.22 7.41
C CYS A 37 -5.18 8.44 8.64
N TRP A 38 -6.35 7.78 8.71
CA TRP A 38 -7.20 7.75 9.89
C TRP A 38 -6.47 7.23 11.14
N SER A 39 -5.79 6.11 11.00
CA SER A 39 -5.00 5.50 12.09
C SER A 39 -3.86 6.41 12.53
N ALA A 40 -3.14 7.01 11.59
CA ALA A 40 -2.06 7.96 11.86
C ALA A 40 -2.57 9.20 12.63
N PHE A 41 -3.69 9.79 12.22
CA PHE A 41 -4.31 10.89 12.97
C PHE A 41 -4.61 10.49 14.41
N ARG A 42 -5.16 9.29 14.61
CA ARG A 42 -5.45 8.77 15.96
C ARG A 42 -4.17 8.60 16.79
N VAL A 43 -3.12 8.01 16.22
CA VAL A 43 -1.83 7.76 16.91
C VAL A 43 -1.13 9.07 17.24
N PHE A 44 -1.12 10.03 16.31
CA PHE A 44 -0.47 11.33 16.51
C PHE A 44 -1.35 12.35 17.23
N GLY A 45 -2.52 11.95 17.74
CA GLY A 45 -3.37 12.77 18.60
C GLY A 45 -4.13 13.87 17.85
N GLY A 46 -4.44 13.69 16.58
CA GLY A 46 -5.38 14.48 15.81
C GLY A 46 -6.79 13.88 15.84
N THR A 47 -7.74 14.55 15.19
CA THR A 47 -9.12 14.09 15.06
C THR A 47 -9.24 13.02 13.97
N PRO A 48 -9.59 11.76 14.30
CA PRO A 48 -9.61 10.67 13.30
C PRO A 48 -10.55 10.91 12.11
N VAL A 49 -11.64 11.65 12.33
CA VAL A 49 -12.60 12.01 11.27
C VAL A 49 -11.95 12.89 10.19
N ILE A 50 -11.12 13.85 10.58
CA ILE A 50 -10.35 14.67 9.65
C ILE A 50 -9.35 13.79 8.91
N GLY A 51 -8.71 12.85 9.62
CA GLY A 51 -7.77 11.91 9.03
C GLY A 51 -8.39 11.03 7.94
N ILE A 52 -9.60 10.49 8.15
CA ILE A 52 -10.24 9.67 7.13
C ILE A 52 -10.63 10.50 5.90
N VAL A 53 -11.12 11.74 6.09
CA VAL A 53 -11.48 12.61 4.97
C VAL A 53 -10.25 12.96 4.13
N ILE A 54 -9.14 13.34 4.76
CA ILE A 54 -7.88 13.62 4.06
C ILE A 54 -7.38 12.34 3.35
N GLY A 55 -7.46 11.19 4.00
CA GLY A 55 -7.09 9.92 3.40
C GLY A 55 -7.96 9.53 2.19
N LEU A 56 -9.26 9.82 2.22
CA LEU A 56 -10.16 9.65 1.06
C LEU A 56 -9.81 10.61 -0.09
N MET A 57 -9.33 11.82 0.23
CA MET A 57 -8.83 12.75 -0.79
C MET A 57 -7.62 12.17 -1.54
N LEU A 58 -6.75 11.41 -0.85
CA LEU A 58 -5.58 10.74 -1.48
C LEU A 58 -5.97 9.74 -2.56
N VAL A 59 -7.10 9.08 -2.39
CA VAL A 59 -7.59 8.01 -3.28
C VAL A 59 -8.85 8.43 -4.05
N SER A 60 -9.09 9.72 -4.16
CA SER A 60 -10.26 10.26 -4.85
C SER A 60 -10.37 9.72 -6.27
N PRO A 61 -11.54 9.25 -6.73
CA PRO A 61 -11.74 8.75 -8.09
C PRO A 61 -11.64 9.83 -9.16
N ILE A 62 -11.63 11.12 -8.78
CA ILE A 62 -11.42 12.25 -9.69
C ILE A 62 -9.95 12.31 -10.13
N LEU A 63 -9.04 11.81 -9.31
CA LEU A 63 -7.62 11.78 -9.62
C LEU A 63 -7.28 10.57 -10.49
N PRO A 64 -6.34 10.74 -11.45
CA PRO A 64 -5.82 9.61 -12.20
C PRO A 64 -5.24 8.56 -11.24
N ASN A 65 -5.59 7.30 -11.46
CA ASN A 65 -5.09 6.20 -10.63
C ASN A 65 -3.59 6.01 -10.87
N ALA A 66 -2.81 5.93 -9.79
CA ALA A 66 -1.36 5.76 -9.86
C ALA A 66 -0.95 4.53 -10.69
N TYR A 67 -1.66 3.41 -10.55
CA TYR A 67 -1.40 2.19 -11.31
C TYR A 67 -1.71 2.36 -12.81
N SER A 68 -2.79 3.07 -13.14
CA SER A 68 -3.15 3.33 -14.54
C SER A 68 -2.19 4.31 -15.21
N VAL A 69 -1.70 5.31 -14.49
CA VAL A 69 -0.67 6.24 -15.01
C VAL A 69 0.67 5.53 -15.22
N ALA A 70 0.99 4.54 -14.39
CA ALA A 70 2.20 3.74 -14.53
C ALA A 70 2.13 2.71 -15.69
N ASP A 71 0.94 2.42 -16.19
CA ASP A 71 0.71 1.52 -17.33
C ASP A 71 0.64 2.29 -18.64
N PRO A 72 1.67 2.20 -19.51
CA PRO A 72 1.66 2.89 -20.81
C PRO A 72 0.51 2.50 -21.73
N SER A 73 -0.06 1.30 -21.55
CA SER A 73 -1.16 0.80 -22.37
C SER A 73 -2.52 1.41 -22.00
N SER A 74 -2.65 1.98 -20.80
CA SER A 74 -3.90 2.58 -20.31
C SER A 74 -4.26 3.90 -21.01
N GLY A 75 -3.27 4.60 -21.58
CA GLY A 75 -3.44 5.91 -22.20
C GLY A 75 -3.85 7.02 -21.21
N ILE A 76 -3.79 6.77 -19.90
CA ILE A 76 -4.16 7.73 -18.86
C ILE A 76 -2.93 8.53 -18.45
N GLU A 77 -2.97 9.85 -18.70
CA GLU A 77 -1.90 10.76 -18.29
C GLU A 77 -2.15 11.34 -16.89
N ALA A 78 -1.06 11.67 -16.19
CA ALA A 78 -1.13 12.40 -14.93
C ALA A 78 -1.76 13.79 -15.14
N LEU A 79 -2.64 14.19 -14.22
CA LEU A 79 -3.17 15.55 -14.20
C LEU A 79 -2.01 16.51 -13.92
N ARG A 80 -1.89 17.61 -14.68
CA ARG A 80 -0.81 18.58 -14.49
C ARG A 80 -1.34 19.90 -13.96
N LEU A 81 -0.83 20.31 -12.80
CA LEU A 81 -1.10 21.63 -12.22
C LEU A 81 0.24 22.37 -12.02
N PHE A 82 0.39 23.54 -12.62
CA PHE A 82 1.64 24.32 -12.63
C PHE A 82 2.88 23.52 -13.10
N GLY A 83 2.69 22.54 -14.01
CA GLY A 83 3.75 21.65 -14.47
C GLY A 83 4.07 20.46 -13.56
N ILE A 84 3.45 20.39 -12.37
CA ILE A 84 3.61 19.30 -11.41
C ILE A 84 2.61 18.19 -11.73
N PRO A 85 3.05 16.94 -11.89
CA PRO A 85 2.13 15.82 -12.10
C PRO A 85 1.36 15.52 -10.81
N ILE A 86 0.05 15.51 -10.89
CA ILE A 86 -0.84 15.11 -9.80
C ILE A 86 -1.42 13.75 -10.14
N VAL A 87 -1.16 12.80 -9.28
CA VAL A 87 -1.64 11.41 -9.38
C VAL A 87 -2.25 11.02 -8.05
N GLY A 88 -3.23 10.13 -8.06
CA GLY A 88 -3.76 9.56 -6.82
C GLY A 88 -2.70 8.73 -6.10
N CYS A 89 -2.82 8.64 -4.78
CA CYS A 89 -1.86 7.91 -3.94
C CYS A 89 -2.37 6.50 -3.58
N GLN A 90 -3.05 5.83 -4.51
CA GLN A 90 -3.52 4.46 -4.33
C GLN A 90 -2.33 3.53 -4.05
N GLY A 91 -2.42 2.72 -3.00
CA GLY A 91 -1.36 1.79 -2.60
C GLY A 91 -0.15 2.42 -1.89
N SER A 92 -0.04 3.75 -1.82
CA SER A 92 1.09 4.43 -1.17
C SER A 92 0.89 4.56 0.35
N VAL A 93 1.39 3.57 1.09
CA VAL A 93 1.31 3.50 2.56
C VAL A 93 2.11 4.63 3.21
N ILE A 94 3.31 4.90 2.71
CA ILE A 94 4.20 5.93 3.29
C ILE A 94 3.61 7.32 3.12
N THR A 95 3.09 7.62 1.94
CA THR A 95 2.40 8.90 1.69
C THR A 95 1.26 9.11 2.68
N ALA A 96 0.46 8.08 2.96
CA ALA A 96 -0.65 8.14 3.90
C ALA A 96 -0.17 8.37 5.34
N ILE A 97 0.92 7.72 5.79
CA ILE A 97 1.50 7.93 7.12
C ILE A 97 2.03 9.35 7.27
N ILE A 98 2.82 9.82 6.29
CA ILE A 98 3.39 11.18 6.31
C ILE A 98 2.26 12.23 6.32
N THR A 99 1.25 12.04 5.47
CA THR A 99 0.08 12.91 5.41
C THR A 99 -0.66 12.93 6.74
N GLY A 100 -0.87 11.77 7.35
CA GLY A 100 -1.53 11.66 8.66
C GLY A 100 -0.74 12.33 9.78
N PHE A 101 0.57 12.17 9.81
CA PHE A 101 1.45 12.84 10.79
C PHE A 101 1.43 14.36 10.64
N LEU A 102 1.61 14.85 9.41
CA LEU A 102 1.62 16.31 9.14
C LEU A 102 0.25 16.92 9.41
N GLY A 103 -0.83 16.27 8.97
CA GLY A 103 -2.20 16.74 9.19
C GLY A 103 -2.57 16.81 10.67
N ALA A 104 -2.27 15.77 11.46
CA ALA A 104 -2.51 15.76 12.89
C ALA A 104 -1.66 16.82 13.63
N THR A 105 -0.43 17.03 13.17
CA THR A 105 0.45 18.07 13.74
C THR A 105 -0.08 19.48 13.44
N LEU A 106 -0.51 19.71 12.21
CA LEU A 106 -1.12 20.96 11.78
C LEU A 106 -2.40 21.26 12.55
N GLU A 107 -3.29 20.25 12.67
CA GLU A 107 -4.52 20.38 13.44
C GLU A 107 -4.24 20.80 14.88
N LYS A 108 -3.32 20.14 15.58
CA LYS A 108 -2.96 20.47 16.96
C LYS A 108 -2.39 21.90 17.10
N LYS A 109 -1.63 22.37 16.13
CA LYS A 109 -1.13 23.75 16.14
C LYS A 109 -2.25 24.77 15.92
N LEU A 110 -3.15 24.49 14.99
CA LEU A 110 -4.28 25.37 14.68
C LEU A 110 -5.24 25.44 15.86
N ARG A 111 -5.59 24.33 16.50
CA ARG A 111 -6.46 24.32 17.69
C ARG A 111 -5.92 25.14 18.86
N LYS A 112 -4.60 25.23 19.00
CA LYS A 112 -3.96 26.08 20.02
C LYS A 112 -3.99 27.57 19.69
N ALA A 113 -4.06 27.91 18.40
CA ALA A 113 -4.04 29.29 17.92
C ALA A 113 -5.44 29.86 17.69
N MET A 114 -6.45 29.00 17.48
CA MET A 114 -7.81 29.42 17.16
C MET A 114 -8.62 29.70 18.43
N PRO A 115 -9.48 30.76 18.43
CA PRO A 115 -10.49 30.97 19.45
C PRO A 115 -11.51 29.83 19.44
N ASN A 116 -11.99 29.40 20.61
CA ASN A 116 -12.92 28.29 20.80
C ASN A 116 -14.20 28.38 19.95
N VAL A 117 -14.67 29.58 19.65
CA VAL A 117 -15.89 29.80 18.85
C VAL A 117 -15.69 29.40 17.40
N LEU A 118 -14.49 29.60 16.87
CA LEU A 118 -14.15 29.34 15.46
C LEU A 118 -13.50 27.97 15.23
N ASP A 119 -12.95 27.34 16.28
CA ASP A 119 -12.18 26.10 16.20
C ASP A 119 -12.97 24.96 15.55
N LEU A 120 -14.25 24.83 15.89
CA LEU A 120 -15.07 23.71 15.42
C LEU A 120 -15.23 23.65 13.88
N ILE A 121 -15.27 24.81 13.23
CA ILE A 121 -15.53 24.92 11.78
C ILE A 121 -14.24 25.21 11.02
N PHE A 122 -13.47 26.20 11.48
CA PHE A 122 -12.32 26.69 10.73
C PHE A 122 -11.11 25.76 10.82
N THR A 123 -10.87 25.13 11.96
CA THR A 123 -9.72 24.23 12.10
C THR A 123 -9.81 23.02 11.16
N PRO A 124 -10.90 22.24 11.08
CA PRO A 124 -11.01 21.15 10.11
C PRO A 124 -10.89 21.64 8.67
N PHE A 125 -11.56 22.75 8.35
CA PHE A 125 -11.54 23.30 6.99
C PHE A 125 -10.14 23.71 6.56
N ILE A 126 -9.41 24.47 7.39
CA ILE A 126 -8.05 24.91 7.09
C ILE A 126 -7.09 23.71 7.00
N VAL A 127 -7.22 22.74 7.91
CA VAL A 127 -6.40 21.53 7.86
C VAL A 127 -6.60 20.79 6.55
N MET A 128 -7.84 20.55 6.12
CA MET A 128 -8.14 19.87 4.88
C MET A 128 -7.62 20.66 3.66
N LEU A 129 -7.83 21.98 3.63
CA LEU A 129 -7.37 22.84 2.54
C LEU A 129 -5.84 22.86 2.42
N VAL A 130 -5.15 23.06 3.54
CA VAL A 130 -3.67 23.09 3.57
C VAL A 130 -3.10 21.72 3.21
N MET A 131 -3.68 20.65 3.76
CA MET A 131 -3.21 19.29 3.47
C MET A 131 -3.46 18.89 2.02
N LEU A 132 -4.55 19.34 1.39
CA LEU A 132 -4.77 19.15 -0.05
C LEU A 132 -3.62 19.73 -0.86
N VAL A 133 -3.24 20.97 -0.57
CA VAL A 133 -2.13 21.65 -1.28
C VAL A 133 -0.80 20.94 -0.99
N VAL A 134 -0.48 20.72 0.28
CA VAL A 134 0.79 20.10 0.72
C VAL A 134 0.96 18.70 0.14
N VAL A 135 -0.11 17.92 0.12
CA VAL A 135 -0.04 16.54 -0.40
C VAL A 135 0.10 16.53 -1.91
N PHE A 136 -0.77 17.21 -2.64
CA PHE A 136 -0.79 17.07 -4.11
C PHE A 136 0.28 17.90 -4.82
N LEU A 137 0.75 18.99 -4.23
CA LEU A 137 1.84 19.79 -4.81
C LEU A 137 3.22 19.52 -4.19
N GLY A 138 3.27 18.88 -3.04
CA GLY A 138 4.50 18.57 -2.32
C GLY A 138 4.78 17.08 -2.19
N ILE A 139 4.10 16.42 -1.26
CA ILE A 139 4.41 15.03 -0.86
C ILE A 139 4.16 14.06 -2.02
N GLY A 140 3.02 14.18 -2.71
CA GLY A 140 2.63 13.27 -3.79
C GLY A 140 3.67 13.20 -4.92
N PRO A 141 4.06 14.32 -5.53
CA PRO A 141 5.10 14.34 -6.58
C PRO A 141 6.46 13.82 -6.10
N ILE A 142 6.85 14.12 -4.86
CA ILE A 142 8.10 13.60 -4.28
C ILE A 142 8.04 12.08 -4.15
N MET A 143 6.94 11.56 -3.59
CA MET A 143 6.76 10.11 -3.44
C MET A 143 6.66 9.41 -4.78
N HIS A 144 5.93 9.99 -5.74
CA HIS A 144 5.85 9.45 -7.09
C HIS A 144 7.22 9.35 -7.77
N ASN A 145 8.07 10.36 -7.63
CA ASN A 145 9.44 10.32 -8.16
C ASN A 145 10.31 9.26 -7.46
N ILE A 146 10.15 9.06 -6.15
CA ILE A 146 10.82 7.99 -5.41
C ILE A 146 10.34 6.62 -5.93
N GLU A 147 9.04 6.44 -6.12
CA GLU A 147 8.45 5.21 -6.65
C GLU A 147 8.96 4.91 -8.06
N LEU A 148 9.00 5.90 -8.95
CA LEU A 148 9.59 5.75 -10.30
C LEU A 148 11.08 5.40 -10.23
N GLY A 149 11.83 6.00 -9.32
CA GLY A 149 13.23 5.66 -9.07
C GLY A 149 13.40 4.21 -8.62
N MET A 150 12.52 3.72 -7.77
CA MET A 150 12.50 2.31 -7.35
C MET A 150 12.17 1.37 -8.51
N VAL A 151 11.21 1.73 -9.37
CA VAL A 151 10.89 0.98 -10.61
C VAL A 151 12.14 0.80 -11.45
N GLY A 152 12.82 1.90 -11.79
CA GLY A 152 14.03 1.85 -12.61
C GLY A 152 15.18 1.07 -11.95
N MET A 153 15.33 1.16 -10.62
CA MET A 153 16.32 0.38 -9.88
C MET A 153 16.05 -1.12 -9.98
N ILE A 154 14.80 -1.54 -9.79
CA ILE A 154 14.41 -2.95 -9.82
C ILE A 154 14.49 -3.52 -11.24
N GLU A 155 14.08 -2.76 -12.26
CA GLU A 155 14.24 -3.16 -13.65
C GLU A 155 15.71 -3.39 -14.03
N ASN A 156 16.62 -2.56 -13.52
CA ASN A 156 18.05 -2.74 -13.73
C ASN A 156 18.60 -3.95 -12.95
N LEU A 157 18.12 -4.21 -11.75
CA LEU A 157 18.51 -5.37 -10.95
C LEU A 157 18.09 -6.68 -11.64
N ILE A 158 16.89 -6.75 -12.22
CA ILE A 158 16.40 -7.95 -12.91
C ILE A 158 17.27 -8.30 -14.12
N LYS A 159 17.87 -7.31 -14.77
CA LYS A 159 18.75 -7.51 -15.95
C LYS A 159 20.15 -8.05 -15.59
N LEU A 160 20.52 -8.11 -14.31
CA LEU A 160 21.82 -8.60 -13.89
C LEU A 160 21.97 -10.11 -14.17
N PRO A 161 23.12 -10.54 -14.72
CA PRO A 161 23.37 -11.94 -15.03
C PRO A 161 23.51 -12.80 -13.76
N PHE A 162 23.50 -14.12 -13.94
CA PHE A 162 23.77 -15.14 -12.90
C PHE A 162 22.79 -15.14 -11.71
N GLY A 163 21.58 -14.56 -11.84
CA GLY A 163 20.59 -14.53 -10.77
C GLY A 163 20.89 -13.54 -9.65
N ILE A 164 21.91 -12.67 -9.79
CA ILE A 164 22.26 -11.63 -8.80
C ILE A 164 21.07 -10.72 -8.53
N GLY A 165 20.33 -10.34 -9.57
CA GLY A 165 19.13 -9.53 -9.45
C GLY A 165 18.04 -10.19 -8.61
N GLY A 166 17.76 -11.48 -8.87
CA GLY A 166 16.82 -12.26 -8.09
C GLY A 166 17.22 -12.39 -6.62
N PHE A 167 18.49 -12.59 -6.33
CA PHE A 167 19.01 -12.61 -4.97
C PHE A 167 18.83 -11.25 -4.27
N ALA A 168 19.21 -10.16 -4.93
CA ALA A 168 19.08 -8.81 -4.38
C ALA A 168 17.60 -8.47 -4.08
N ILE A 169 16.69 -8.78 -5.01
CA ILE A 169 15.25 -8.59 -4.80
C ILE A 169 14.75 -9.46 -3.65
N GLY A 170 15.19 -10.71 -3.55
CA GLY A 170 14.83 -11.62 -2.47
C GLY A 170 15.24 -11.11 -1.08
N VAL A 171 16.33 -10.33 -0.98
CA VAL A 171 16.77 -9.67 0.26
C VAL A 171 15.98 -8.38 0.52
N ILE A 172 15.71 -7.59 -0.52
CA ILE A 172 15.03 -6.29 -0.39
C ILE A 172 13.52 -6.48 -0.13
N TYR A 173 12.90 -7.48 -0.74
CA TYR A 173 11.46 -7.69 -0.69
C TYR A 173 10.91 -7.86 0.74
N PRO A 174 11.50 -8.68 1.64
CA PRO A 174 11.07 -8.77 3.02
C PRO A 174 11.09 -7.43 3.76
N LEU A 175 12.14 -6.63 3.54
CA LEU A 175 12.26 -5.29 4.12
C LEU A 175 11.19 -4.34 3.57
N SER A 176 10.88 -4.44 2.28
CA SER A 176 9.82 -3.64 1.67
C SER A 176 8.43 -4.03 2.18
N VAL A 177 8.20 -5.30 2.51
CA VAL A 177 6.96 -5.75 3.15
C VAL A 177 6.81 -5.16 4.55
N LEU A 178 7.89 -5.14 5.35
CA LEU A 178 7.88 -4.55 6.70
C LEU A 178 7.61 -3.04 6.70
N THR A 179 8.10 -2.34 5.69
CA THR A 179 7.92 -0.88 5.54
C THR A 179 6.64 -0.50 4.81
N GLY A 180 5.93 -1.47 4.22
CA GLY A 180 4.74 -1.22 3.38
C GLY A 180 5.08 -0.78 1.94
N LEU A 181 6.36 -0.67 1.58
CA LEU A 181 6.81 -0.33 0.22
C LEU A 181 6.54 -1.43 -0.80
N HIS A 182 6.20 -2.64 -0.38
CA HIS A 182 5.90 -3.76 -1.28
C HIS A 182 4.75 -3.47 -2.24
N HIS A 183 3.85 -2.55 -1.92
CA HIS A 183 2.80 -2.11 -2.85
C HIS A 183 3.37 -1.43 -4.10
N THR A 184 4.55 -0.82 -4.04
CA THR A 184 5.26 -0.27 -5.20
C THR A 184 5.66 -1.37 -6.18
N PHE A 185 5.90 -2.59 -5.70
CA PHE A 185 6.20 -3.73 -6.59
C PHE A 185 5.05 -4.06 -7.52
N VAL A 186 3.79 -3.84 -7.13
CA VAL A 186 2.63 -4.02 -7.99
C VAL A 186 2.69 -3.07 -9.20
N MET A 187 3.13 -1.83 -9.00
CA MET A 187 3.33 -0.88 -10.10
C MET A 187 4.43 -1.35 -11.05
N ILE A 188 5.53 -1.88 -10.48
CA ILE A 188 6.65 -2.41 -11.27
C ILE A 188 6.21 -3.64 -12.07
N GLU A 189 5.46 -4.54 -11.45
CA GLU A 189 4.91 -5.73 -12.11
C GLU A 189 4.00 -5.35 -13.29
N THR A 190 3.13 -4.37 -13.09
CA THR A 190 2.25 -3.85 -14.14
C THR A 190 3.07 -3.24 -15.28
N SER A 191 4.06 -2.41 -14.96
CA SER A 191 4.96 -1.79 -15.95
C SER A 191 5.77 -2.83 -16.72
N LEU A 192 6.34 -3.83 -16.04
CA LEU A 192 7.10 -4.92 -16.70
C LEU A 192 6.20 -5.73 -17.63
N LEU A 193 5.00 -6.08 -17.18
CA LEU A 193 4.07 -6.85 -17.99
C LEU A 193 3.64 -6.08 -19.24
N ALA A 194 3.35 -4.78 -19.10
CA ALA A 194 2.97 -3.92 -20.23
C ALA A 194 4.11 -3.72 -21.23
N ASN A 195 5.36 -3.52 -20.74
CA ASN A 195 6.51 -3.22 -21.61
C ASN A 195 7.17 -4.45 -22.22
N THR A 196 7.20 -5.57 -21.50
CA THR A 196 7.98 -6.77 -21.91
C THR A 196 7.12 -8.01 -22.15
N GLY A 197 5.85 -7.98 -21.76
CA GLY A 197 4.96 -9.15 -21.80
C GLY A 197 5.35 -10.25 -20.78
N PHE A 198 6.36 -9.99 -19.93
CA PHE A 198 6.88 -10.96 -18.97
C PHE A 198 7.09 -10.31 -17.59
N ASN A 199 6.60 -10.99 -16.53
CA ASN A 199 6.72 -10.54 -15.15
C ASN A 199 7.52 -11.53 -14.29
N PRO A 200 8.85 -11.39 -14.18
CA PRO A 200 9.67 -12.25 -13.34
C PRO A 200 9.51 -11.96 -11.84
N LEU A 201 9.03 -10.77 -11.47
CA LEU A 201 8.89 -10.38 -10.06
C LEU A 201 7.85 -11.20 -9.33
N ILE A 202 6.73 -11.53 -9.96
CA ILE A 202 5.67 -12.32 -9.33
C ILE A 202 6.18 -13.68 -8.85
N THR A 203 7.09 -14.29 -9.62
CA THR A 203 7.73 -15.56 -9.24
C THR A 203 8.64 -15.38 -8.02
N LEU A 204 9.44 -14.31 -7.97
CA LEU A 204 10.32 -14.00 -6.84
C LEU A 204 9.52 -13.70 -5.57
N CYS A 205 8.43 -12.94 -5.70
CA CYS A 205 7.53 -12.65 -4.58
C CYS A 205 6.82 -13.92 -4.07
N ALA A 206 6.42 -14.82 -4.98
CA ALA A 206 5.83 -16.11 -4.60
C ALA A 206 6.85 -16.99 -3.84
N MET A 207 8.09 -17.07 -4.30
CA MET A 207 9.15 -17.81 -3.61
C MET A 207 9.40 -17.31 -2.19
N TYR A 208 9.35 -15.99 -1.98
CA TYR A 208 9.40 -15.41 -0.65
C TYR A 208 8.23 -15.90 0.24
N GLY A 209 7.01 -15.95 -0.31
CA GLY A 209 5.85 -16.49 0.40
C GLY A 209 6.07 -17.93 0.87
N PHE A 210 6.56 -18.80 -0.02
CA PHE A 210 6.88 -20.20 0.32
C PHE A 210 8.02 -20.32 1.34
N ALA A 211 9.04 -19.49 1.26
CA ALA A 211 10.09 -19.44 2.28
C ALA A 211 9.53 -19.10 3.67
N ASN A 212 8.62 -18.12 3.75
CA ASN A 212 7.94 -17.77 4.99
C ASN A 212 7.07 -18.92 5.54
N VAL A 213 6.37 -19.67 4.67
CA VAL A 213 5.64 -20.89 5.07
C VAL A 213 6.58 -21.85 5.77
N GLY A 214 7.76 -22.10 5.20
CA GLY A 214 8.79 -22.97 5.80
C GLY A 214 9.26 -22.48 7.16
N VAL A 215 9.51 -21.17 7.30
CA VAL A 215 9.93 -20.55 8.57
C VAL A 215 8.82 -20.69 9.62
N CYS A 216 7.57 -20.37 9.28
CA CYS A 216 6.42 -20.51 10.18
C CYS A 216 6.19 -21.97 10.61
N LEU A 217 6.34 -22.91 9.68
CA LEU A 217 6.27 -24.34 9.99
C LEU A 217 7.39 -24.75 10.97
N GLY A 218 8.62 -24.31 10.75
CA GLY A 218 9.73 -24.56 11.66
C GLY A 218 9.48 -24.07 13.08
N PHE A 219 8.92 -22.83 13.22
CA PHE A 219 8.52 -22.30 14.51
C PHE A 219 7.37 -23.10 15.14
N ALA A 220 6.35 -23.49 14.36
CA ALA A 220 5.22 -24.27 14.85
C ALA A 220 5.65 -25.66 15.38
N LEU A 221 6.64 -26.29 14.74
CA LEU A 221 7.14 -27.61 15.15
C LEU A 221 8.08 -27.53 16.35
N ARG A 222 8.90 -26.49 16.46
CA ARG A 222 9.96 -26.37 17.47
C ARG A 222 9.52 -25.62 18.73
N SER A 223 8.52 -24.76 18.66
CA SER A 223 8.08 -23.96 19.81
C SER A 223 7.38 -24.82 20.86
N LYS A 224 7.77 -24.64 22.12
CA LYS A 224 7.09 -25.20 23.29
C LYS A 224 5.95 -24.31 23.80
N ASN A 225 5.85 -23.09 23.31
CA ASN A 225 4.80 -22.14 23.70
C ASN A 225 3.59 -22.28 22.76
N GLU A 226 2.46 -22.69 23.30
CA GLU A 226 1.25 -22.93 22.53
C GLU A 226 0.72 -21.67 21.82
N LYS A 227 0.93 -20.47 22.38
CA LYS A 227 0.57 -19.22 21.71
C LYS A 227 1.40 -18.99 20.45
N ILE A 228 2.73 -19.14 20.54
CA ILE A 228 3.63 -19.00 19.40
C ILE A 228 3.30 -20.05 18.33
N LYS A 229 3.03 -21.27 18.74
CA LYS A 229 2.64 -22.35 17.83
C LYS A 229 1.36 -22.04 17.07
N ALA A 230 0.30 -21.62 17.79
CA ALA A 230 -0.98 -21.25 17.17
C ALA A 230 -0.82 -20.07 16.21
N THR A 231 -0.07 -19.02 16.61
CA THR A 231 0.22 -17.86 15.77
C THR A 231 1.01 -18.25 14.53
N SER A 232 2.02 -19.11 14.65
CA SER A 232 2.82 -19.59 13.52
C SER A 232 1.99 -20.41 12.53
N ILE A 233 1.06 -21.24 13.01
CA ILE A 233 0.13 -21.99 12.14
C ILE A 233 -0.82 -21.03 11.41
N GLY A 234 -1.38 -20.04 12.11
CA GLY A 234 -2.23 -19.01 11.49
C GLY A 234 -1.49 -18.21 10.42
N ALA A 235 -0.26 -17.79 10.72
CA ALA A 235 0.60 -17.09 9.77
C ALA A 235 0.97 -17.97 8.56
N MET A 236 1.25 -19.24 8.77
CA MET A 236 1.52 -20.19 7.69
C MET A 236 0.32 -20.34 6.75
N LEU A 237 -0.89 -20.49 7.29
CA LEU A 237 -2.10 -20.57 6.49
C LEU A 237 -2.34 -19.29 5.68
N SER A 238 -2.18 -18.12 6.30
CA SER A 238 -2.30 -16.82 5.59
C SER A 238 -1.33 -16.73 4.41
N GLN A 239 -0.09 -17.19 4.60
CA GLN A 239 0.93 -17.18 3.53
C GLN A 239 0.59 -18.13 2.39
N LEU A 240 0.01 -19.30 2.66
CA LEU A 240 -0.46 -20.23 1.62
C LEU A 240 -1.53 -19.60 0.73
N PHE A 241 -2.34 -18.70 1.28
CA PHE A 241 -3.31 -17.90 0.53
C PHE A 241 -2.74 -16.61 -0.07
N GLY A 242 -1.42 -16.40 0.01
CA GLY A 242 -0.75 -15.23 -0.57
C GLY A 242 -0.87 -13.94 0.27
N ILE A 243 -1.30 -14.03 1.53
CA ILE A 243 -1.48 -12.88 2.43
C ILE A 243 -0.26 -12.74 3.34
N SER A 244 0.80 -12.09 2.84
CA SER A 244 2.08 -11.97 3.56
C SER A 244 2.04 -11.00 4.75
N ALA A 245 1.27 -9.91 4.65
CA ALA A 245 1.26 -8.84 5.65
C ALA A 245 0.74 -9.30 7.03
N VAL A 246 -0.17 -10.26 7.08
CA VAL A 246 -0.78 -10.76 8.33
C VAL A 246 0.24 -11.51 9.19
N SER A 247 1.22 -12.17 8.60
CA SER A 247 2.22 -12.96 9.33
C SER A 247 3.07 -12.12 10.27
N TYR A 248 3.38 -10.88 9.89
CA TYR A 248 4.21 -9.98 10.71
C TYR A 248 3.43 -9.28 11.81
N THR A 249 2.17 -8.96 11.58
CA THR A 249 1.33 -8.29 12.60
C THR A 249 1.05 -9.22 13.78
N HIS A 250 0.85 -10.51 13.53
CA HIS A 250 0.64 -11.49 14.59
C HIS A 250 1.89 -11.77 15.43
N LEU A 251 3.08 -11.75 14.85
CA LEU A 251 4.32 -11.92 15.60
C LEU A 251 4.60 -10.71 16.51
N ARG A 252 4.29 -9.49 16.06
CA ARG A 252 4.53 -8.26 16.82
C ARG A 252 3.51 -8.02 17.94
N ALA A 253 2.28 -8.47 17.79
CA ALA A 253 1.21 -8.27 18.78
C ALA A 253 1.44 -9.03 20.10
N HIS A 254 2.45 -9.89 20.19
CA HIS A 254 2.76 -10.69 21.38
C HIS A 254 3.99 -10.19 22.16
N GLU A 255 4.66 -9.12 21.72
CA GLU A 255 5.78 -8.51 22.46
C GLU A 255 5.32 -7.37 23.41
N THR A 256 4.05 -7.01 23.37
CA THR A 256 3.41 -6.05 24.29
C THR A 256 2.37 -6.75 25.17
#